data_b48c6b62b0d6c3473dd0286963c87bd2
#
_entry.id   b48c6b62b0d6c3473dd0286963c87bd2
#
_cell.length_a   1.000
_cell.length_b   1.000
_cell.length_c   1.000
_cell.angle_alpha   90.00
_cell.angle_beta   90.00
_cell.angle_gamma   90.00
#
_symmetry.space_group_name_H-M   'P 1'
#
loop_
_entity.id
_entity.type
_entity.pdbx_description
1 polymer ?
#
loop_
_entity_poly.entity_id
_entity_poly.type
_entity_poly.pdbx_seq_one_letter_code
_entity_poly.pdbx_strand_id
1 'polypeptide(L)'
;YRILPAVQDSPVALKEELLQGLDFLLDEMGKRDMTAVVVLNNFWPWSGGMAQYVKWNGADSIPYPPPHPNGTWDGYQQFTASFYTIPQAVKQSHEAIRKLVERVNSINRLPYREDPTIMAWELCNEPRGINQVEAFHAWIDQTAAFIKSLDPKHLVTTGAEGYTPSPESAGTDFKRMHAGKDIDYTTAHIWIQNWGWYDPQRHDSTYADAEAKMIAYLNRHAAESKELGKPFVLEEFGIMKDNGNFEPTATNKNRDLYYSAVFEGVLKLVQKGEASGVNFWAWGGEGRPRIPGTMWHKGDSFTGDPPHEPQGWYSVYNTDSTTHAIIAGYAAKIQGK
;
A
#
# COMPACT_ATOMS: atom_id res chain seq x y z
N TYR A 1 11.43 14.06 2.10
CA TYR A 1 11.12 12.65 1.84
C TYR A 1 9.94 12.15 2.66
N ARG A 2 9.56 12.82 3.74
CA ARG A 2 8.39 12.53 4.54
C ARG A 2 7.36 13.64 4.39
N ILE A 3 6.09 13.27 4.22
CA ILE A 3 4.99 14.23 4.17
C ILE A 3 4.88 14.97 5.50
N LEU A 4 4.62 16.26 5.45
CA LEU A 4 4.45 17.12 6.61
C LEU A 4 3.12 17.90 6.52
N PRO A 5 2.40 18.08 7.64
CA PRO A 5 2.74 17.64 9.00
C PRO A 5 2.71 16.11 9.15
N ALA A 6 3.62 15.56 9.94
CA ALA A 6 3.65 14.11 10.20
C ALA A 6 2.62 13.72 11.27
N VAL A 7 2.03 12.55 11.14
CA VAL A 7 1.13 11.98 12.17
C VAL A 7 1.86 11.73 13.49
N GLN A 8 3.15 11.43 13.41
CA GLN A 8 4.02 11.16 14.56
C GLN A 8 5.28 12.03 14.51
N ASP A 9 5.57 12.77 15.58
CA ASP A 9 6.83 13.52 15.74
C ASP A 9 7.78 12.87 16.73
N SER A 10 7.31 11.88 17.50
CA SER A 10 8.10 11.08 18.44
C SER A 10 7.58 9.64 18.45
N PRO A 11 8.32 8.70 19.04
CA PRO A 11 8.06 7.26 18.90
C PRO A 11 6.63 6.80 19.23
N VAL A 12 5.93 7.50 20.13
CA VAL A 12 4.58 7.07 20.60
C VAL A 12 3.56 8.21 20.65
N ALA A 13 3.93 9.43 20.23
CA ALA A 13 3.01 10.57 20.24
C ALA A 13 2.35 10.73 18.86
N LEU A 14 1.06 10.46 18.80
CA LEU A 14 0.22 10.70 17.62
C LEU A 14 -0.41 12.09 17.72
N LYS A 15 -0.48 12.81 16.60
CA LYS A 15 -1.11 14.13 16.52
C LYS A 15 -2.62 14.01 16.41
N GLU A 16 -3.31 14.49 17.43
CA GLU A 16 -4.75 14.43 17.53
C GLU A 16 -5.47 15.09 16.33
N GLU A 17 -5.00 16.23 15.90
CA GLU A 17 -5.58 16.97 14.77
C GLU A 17 -5.56 16.19 13.45
N LEU A 18 -4.53 15.35 13.23
CA LEU A 18 -4.46 14.49 12.03
C LEU A 18 -5.29 13.22 12.20
N LEU A 19 -5.38 12.70 13.42
CA LEU A 19 -6.27 11.58 13.71
C LEU A 19 -7.76 11.97 13.60
N GLN A 20 -8.12 13.22 13.89
CA GLN A 20 -9.48 13.72 13.62
C GLN A 20 -9.82 13.71 12.13
N GLY A 21 -8.82 13.90 11.24
CA GLY A 21 -8.99 13.70 9.81
C GLY A 21 -9.33 12.25 9.44
N LEU A 22 -8.69 11.29 10.10
CA LEU A 22 -9.00 9.87 9.94
C LEU A 22 -10.40 9.53 10.52
N ASP A 23 -10.75 10.09 11.68
CA ASP A 23 -12.09 9.97 12.27
C ASP A 23 -13.17 10.42 11.27
N PHE A 24 -12.96 11.58 10.65
CA PHE A 24 -13.87 12.13 9.65
C PHE A 24 -13.97 11.22 8.41
N LEU A 25 -12.84 10.73 7.92
CA LEU A 25 -12.80 9.84 6.76
C LEU A 25 -13.60 8.57 7.02
N LEU A 26 -13.36 7.90 8.16
CA LEU A 26 -14.07 6.67 8.53
C LEU A 26 -15.59 6.91 8.70
N ASP A 27 -15.98 8.00 9.34
CA ASP A 27 -17.39 8.37 9.50
C ASP A 27 -18.07 8.61 8.14
N GLU A 28 -17.40 9.30 7.21
CA GLU A 28 -17.91 9.55 5.86
C GLU A 28 -17.92 8.29 4.97
N MET A 29 -16.97 7.38 5.13
CA MET A 29 -16.97 6.09 4.45
C MET A 29 -18.13 5.21 4.94
N GLY A 30 -18.34 5.12 6.25
CA GLY A 30 -19.45 4.34 6.84
C GLY A 30 -20.82 4.80 6.34
N LYS A 31 -21.03 6.11 6.20
CA LYS A 31 -22.28 6.69 5.62
C LYS A 31 -22.51 6.31 4.16
N ARG A 32 -21.49 5.79 3.46
CA ARG A 32 -21.52 5.43 2.04
C ARG A 32 -21.37 3.93 1.82
N ASP A 33 -21.50 3.13 2.86
CA ASP A 33 -21.29 1.67 2.81
C ASP A 33 -19.92 1.28 2.23
N MET A 34 -18.89 2.10 2.52
CA MET A 34 -17.51 1.85 2.16
C MET A 34 -16.75 1.31 3.36
N THR A 35 -15.76 0.43 3.11
CA THR A 35 -14.87 -0.07 4.15
C THR A 35 -13.43 0.35 3.90
N ALA A 36 -12.65 0.39 4.98
CA ALA A 36 -11.25 0.79 4.97
C ALA A 36 -10.33 -0.35 5.40
N VAL A 37 -9.18 -0.46 4.75
CA VAL A 37 -7.99 -1.12 5.28
C VAL A 37 -7.09 -0.04 5.86
N VAL A 38 -6.77 -0.14 7.14
CA VAL A 38 -5.96 0.86 7.84
C VAL A 38 -4.52 0.39 7.92
N VAL A 39 -3.63 1.05 7.17
CA VAL A 39 -2.19 0.75 7.12
C VAL A 39 -1.50 1.34 8.34
N LEU A 40 -0.83 0.50 9.12
CA LEU A 40 -0.28 0.86 10.44
C LEU A 40 1.17 1.33 10.40
N ASN A 41 1.93 0.95 9.37
CA ASN A 41 3.34 1.32 9.21
C ASN A 41 3.70 1.39 7.71
N ASN A 42 4.93 1.78 7.40
CA ASN A 42 5.45 1.81 6.04
C ASN A 42 6.92 1.41 6.01
N PHE A 43 7.31 0.61 5.03
CA PHE A 43 8.72 0.33 4.79
C PHE A 43 9.43 1.53 4.14
N TRP A 44 8.70 2.33 3.36
CA TRP A 44 9.23 3.44 2.57
C TRP A 44 9.24 4.78 3.33
N PRO A 45 9.99 5.81 2.84
CA PRO A 45 10.25 7.03 3.61
C PRO A 45 9.08 8.02 3.71
N TRP A 46 8.08 7.94 2.83
CA TRP A 46 7.09 9.03 2.70
C TRP A 46 6.16 9.22 3.89
N SER A 47 5.89 8.20 4.66
CA SER A 47 5.15 8.32 5.93
C SER A 47 6.07 8.32 7.17
N GLY A 48 7.38 8.30 6.98
CA GLY A 48 8.38 8.14 8.03
C GLY A 48 8.67 6.68 8.34
N GLY A 49 7.65 5.90 8.63
CA GLY A 49 7.68 4.45 8.70
C GLY A 49 8.75 3.84 9.60
N MET A 50 9.17 2.63 9.27
CA MET A 50 10.16 1.86 10.02
C MET A 50 11.50 2.60 10.14
N ALA A 51 11.96 3.26 9.08
CA ALA A 51 13.20 4.03 9.11
C ALA A 51 13.20 5.13 10.17
N GLN A 52 12.03 5.74 10.42
CA GLN A 52 11.91 6.77 11.45
C GLN A 52 12.04 6.18 12.85
N TYR A 53 11.52 4.97 13.10
CA TYR A 53 11.71 4.27 14.36
C TYR A 53 13.18 3.89 14.59
N VAL A 54 13.90 3.45 13.54
CA VAL A 54 15.35 3.22 13.61
C VAL A 54 16.09 4.49 14.04
N LYS A 55 15.75 5.62 13.41
CA LYS A 55 16.34 6.91 13.76
C LYS A 55 16.07 7.30 15.23
N TRP A 56 14.86 7.14 15.71
CA TRP A 56 14.53 7.45 17.12
C TRP A 56 15.24 6.57 18.13
N ASN A 57 15.79 5.43 17.70
CA ASN A 57 16.50 4.47 18.56
C ASN A 57 18.03 4.51 18.38
N GLY A 58 18.58 5.65 18.02
CA GLY A 58 20.02 5.93 18.13
C GLY A 58 20.76 6.10 16.80
N ALA A 59 20.06 6.06 15.68
CA ALA A 59 20.70 6.41 14.40
C ALA A 59 20.75 7.93 14.21
N ASP A 60 21.88 8.45 13.76
CA ASP A 60 22.09 9.91 13.55
C ASP A 60 21.19 10.46 12.43
N SER A 61 21.07 9.73 11.34
CA SER A 61 20.32 10.15 10.16
C SER A 61 19.69 8.95 9.43
N ILE A 62 18.65 9.22 8.63
CA ILE A 62 18.10 8.25 7.69
C ILE A 62 18.84 8.42 6.36
N PRO A 63 19.41 7.34 5.78
CA PRO A 63 20.05 7.38 4.48
C PRO A 63 18.99 7.37 3.37
N TYR A 64 18.35 8.52 3.15
CA TYR A 64 17.26 8.64 2.18
C TYR A 64 17.69 8.19 0.78
N PRO A 65 16.79 7.51 0.02
CA PRO A 65 17.09 7.05 -1.34
C PRO A 65 17.15 8.22 -2.34
N PRO A 66 17.48 7.97 -3.62
CA PRO A 66 17.35 8.99 -4.67
C PRO A 66 15.95 9.65 -4.63
N PRO A 67 15.83 10.96 -4.94
CA PRO A 67 16.87 11.84 -5.49
C PRO A 67 17.78 12.49 -4.45
N HIS A 68 17.89 11.96 -3.23
CA HIS A 68 18.83 12.48 -2.24
C HIS A 68 20.27 12.33 -2.76
N PRO A 69 21.11 13.38 -2.69
CA PRO A 69 22.52 13.29 -3.09
C PRO A 69 23.21 12.11 -2.38
N ASN A 70 23.87 11.26 -3.14
CA ASN A 70 24.56 10.04 -2.67
C ASN A 70 23.62 9.00 -2.02
N GLY A 71 22.29 9.16 -2.11
CA GLY A 71 21.33 8.17 -1.66
C GLY A 71 21.31 6.93 -2.56
N THR A 72 21.10 5.75 -1.96
CA THR A 72 20.87 4.51 -2.69
C THR A 72 19.68 3.78 -2.12
N TRP A 73 18.92 3.09 -2.98
CA TRP A 73 17.80 2.26 -2.53
C TRP A 73 18.27 1.12 -1.62
N ASP A 74 19.41 0.50 -1.94
CA ASP A 74 19.97 -0.58 -1.11
C ASP A 74 20.33 -0.09 0.28
N GLY A 75 21.02 1.05 0.39
CA GLY A 75 21.38 1.63 1.69
C GLY A 75 20.16 1.98 2.53
N TYR A 76 19.13 2.56 1.90
CA TYR A 76 17.87 2.86 2.57
C TYR A 76 17.16 1.60 3.06
N GLN A 77 17.03 0.59 2.20
CA GLN A 77 16.34 -0.66 2.53
C GLN A 77 17.05 -1.45 3.64
N GLN A 78 18.38 -1.56 3.59
CA GLN A 78 19.16 -2.20 4.65
C GLN A 78 19.02 -1.47 6.00
N PHE A 79 19.05 -0.14 5.97
CA PHE A 79 18.82 0.68 7.15
C PHE A 79 17.41 0.44 7.72
N THR A 80 16.39 0.47 6.87
CA THR A 80 14.99 0.28 7.27
C THR A 80 14.76 -1.12 7.84
N ALA A 81 15.33 -2.16 7.21
CA ALA A 81 15.21 -3.55 7.70
C ALA A 81 15.85 -3.77 9.07
N SER A 82 16.79 -2.93 9.51
CA SER A 82 17.33 -3.00 10.87
C SER A 82 16.28 -2.76 11.96
N PHE A 83 15.13 -2.17 11.61
CA PHE A 83 13.98 -2.04 12.51
C PHE A 83 13.60 -3.35 13.19
N TYR A 84 13.60 -4.46 12.47
CA TYR A 84 13.18 -5.76 13.00
C TYR A 84 14.10 -6.29 14.09
N THR A 85 15.35 -5.84 14.14
CA THR A 85 16.37 -6.27 15.11
C THR A 85 16.56 -5.27 16.25
N ILE A 86 15.77 -4.21 16.33
CA ILE A 86 15.80 -3.21 17.40
C ILE A 86 14.54 -3.38 18.27
N PRO A 87 14.59 -4.15 19.39
CA PRO A 87 13.40 -4.46 20.18
C PRO A 87 12.64 -3.22 20.67
N GLN A 88 13.36 -2.14 20.99
CA GLN A 88 12.74 -0.90 21.44
C GLN A 88 11.97 -0.20 20.30
N ALA A 89 12.45 -0.25 19.05
CA ALA A 89 11.76 0.30 17.89
C ALA A 89 10.44 -0.46 17.63
N VAL A 90 10.49 -1.79 17.67
CA VAL A 90 9.30 -2.65 17.54
C VAL A 90 8.30 -2.37 18.65
N LYS A 91 8.76 -2.30 19.92
CA LYS A 91 7.90 -1.97 21.06
C LYS A 91 7.21 -0.61 20.90
N GLN A 92 7.93 0.41 20.47
CA GLN A 92 7.38 1.75 20.25
C GLN A 92 6.36 1.75 19.11
N SER A 93 6.59 0.99 18.04
CA SER A 93 5.62 0.80 16.96
C SER A 93 4.34 0.12 17.48
N HIS A 94 4.46 -0.93 18.30
CA HIS A 94 3.31 -1.58 18.93
C HIS A 94 2.51 -0.63 19.84
N GLU A 95 3.17 0.28 20.57
CA GLU A 95 2.45 1.27 21.39
C GLU A 95 1.70 2.30 20.52
N ALA A 96 2.23 2.67 19.37
CA ALA A 96 1.51 3.53 18.42
C ALA A 96 0.30 2.79 17.81
N ILE A 97 0.47 1.51 17.43
CA ILE A 97 -0.60 0.63 16.96
C ILE A 97 -1.70 0.53 18.02
N ARG A 98 -1.36 0.25 19.28
CA ARG A 98 -2.32 0.18 20.39
C ARG A 98 -3.16 1.46 20.47
N LYS A 99 -2.52 2.62 20.46
CA LYS A 99 -3.23 3.93 20.55
C LYS A 99 -4.20 4.13 19.41
N LEU A 100 -3.85 3.64 18.19
CA LEU A 100 -4.73 3.76 17.04
C LEU A 100 -5.89 2.77 17.13
N VAL A 101 -5.63 1.49 17.40
CA VAL A 101 -6.66 0.44 17.49
C VAL A 101 -7.65 0.71 18.61
N GLU A 102 -7.18 1.23 19.75
CA GLU A 102 -8.02 1.58 20.91
C GLU A 102 -8.64 2.98 20.82
N ARG A 103 -8.38 3.73 19.74
CA ARG A 103 -8.94 5.07 19.55
C ARG A 103 -10.47 5.03 19.55
N VAL A 104 -11.07 6.04 20.16
CA VAL A 104 -12.50 6.34 20.00
C VAL A 104 -12.64 7.46 18.99
N ASN A 105 -13.35 7.22 17.91
CA ASN A 105 -13.64 8.22 16.87
C ASN A 105 -14.30 9.45 17.49
N SER A 106 -13.76 10.62 17.25
CA SER A 106 -14.22 11.87 17.85
C SER A 106 -15.57 12.35 17.29
N ILE A 107 -16.02 11.82 16.16
CA ILE A 107 -17.25 12.19 15.46
C ILE A 107 -18.39 11.24 15.81
N ASN A 108 -18.29 9.96 15.43
CA ASN A 108 -19.35 8.96 15.65
C ASN A 108 -19.30 8.26 17.01
N ARG A 109 -18.23 8.49 17.80
CA ARG A 109 -18.02 7.91 19.14
C ARG A 109 -17.80 6.40 19.19
N LEU A 110 -17.61 5.74 18.06
CA LEU A 110 -17.26 4.33 18.01
C LEU A 110 -15.78 4.12 18.32
N PRO A 111 -15.41 3.15 19.16
CA PRO A 111 -14.03 2.68 19.21
C PRO A 111 -13.64 2.07 17.86
N TYR A 112 -12.44 2.35 17.36
CA TYR A 112 -12.00 1.83 16.05
C TYR A 112 -12.10 0.30 15.96
N ARG A 113 -11.77 -0.43 17.03
CA ARG A 113 -11.94 -1.89 17.12
C ARG A 113 -13.40 -2.39 17.12
N GLU A 114 -14.38 -1.47 17.13
CA GLU A 114 -15.82 -1.76 17.05
C GLU A 114 -16.44 -1.16 15.79
N ASP A 115 -15.67 -0.40 15.00
CA ASP A 115 -16.19 0.34 13.84
C ASP A 115 -16.26 -0.57 12.62
N PRO A 116 -17.46 -0.94 12.13
CA PRO A 116 -17.62 -1.82 10.98
C PRO A 116 -17.10 -1.22 9.67
N THR A 117 -16.77 0.07 9.66
CA THR A 117 -16.13 0.73 8.52
C THR A 117 -14.68 0.25 8.35
N ILE A 118 -14.01 -0.15 9.43
CA ILE A 118 -12.68 -0.75 9.35
C ILE A 118 -12.86 -2.23 9.01
N MET A 119 -12.42 -2.63 7.81
CA MET A 119 -12.42 -4.04 7.39
C MET A 119 -11.19 -4.77 7.95
N ALA A 120 -10.03 -4.14 7.86
CA ALA A 120 -8.77 -4.77 8.22
C ALA A 120 -7.73 -3.77 8.75
N TRP A 121 -6.82 -4.32 9.56
CA TRP A 121 -5.54 -3.73 9.93
C TRP A 121 -4.45 -4.30 9.05
N GLU A 122 -3.71 -3.45 8.40
CA GLU A 122 -2.55 -3.84 7.60
C GLU A 122 -1.27 -3.51 8.37
N LEU A 123 -0.39 -4.50 8.54
CA LEU A 123 0.81 -4.33 9.36
C LEU A 123 1.70 -3.21 8.84
N CYS A 124 1.92 -3.18 7.53
CA CYS A 124 2.86 -2.25 6.93
C CYS A 124 2.70 -2.23 5.40
N ASN A 125 2.77 -1.06 4.78
CA ASN A 125 2.91 -0.99 3.34
C ASN A 125 4.26 -1.55 2.90
N GLU A 126 4.24 -2.57 2.04
CA GLU A 126 5.37 -3.20 1.36
C GLU A 126 6.57 -3.57 2.26
N PRO A 127 6.36 -4.29 3.38
CA PRO A 127 7.46 -4.66 4.25
C PRO A 127 8.42 -5.65 3.59
N ARG A 128 9.72 -5.41 3.71
CA ARG A 128 10.78 -6.24 3.14
C ARG A 128 11.76 -6.71 4.20
N GLY A 129 12.18 -7.97 4.12
CA GLY A 129 13.15 -8.56 5.05
C GLY A 129 14.59 -8.14 4.76
N ILE A 130 14.92 -7.93 3.49
CA ILE A 130 16.26 -7.61 2.96
C ILE A 130 17.30 -8.58 3.53
N ASN A 131 18.17 -8.14 4.43
CA ASN A 131 19.21 -8.93 5.11
C ASN A 131 18.80 -9.36 6.53
N GLN A 132 17.54 -9.15 6.94
CA GLN A 132 17.00 -9.47 8.26
C GLN A 132 15.78 -10.42 8.19
N VAL A 133 15.84 -11.40 7.27
CA VAL A 133 14.69 -12.24 6.86
C VAL A 133 14.04 -12.95 8.06
N GLU A 134 14.82 -13.55 8.95
CA GLU A 134 14.25 -14.28 10.12
C GLU A 134 13.59 -13.33 11.11
N ALA A 135 14.22 -12.18 11.40
CA ALA A 135 13.65 -11.17 12.28
C ALA A 135 12.39 -10.53 11.68
N PHE A 136 12.37 -10.36 10.37
CA PHE A 136 11.22 -9.88 9.63
C PHE A 136 10.00 -10.81 9.77
N HIS A 137 10.17 -12.11 9.55
CA HIS A 137 9.07 -13.06 9.71
C HIS A 137 8.59 -13.16 11.16
N ALA A 138 9.52 -13.16 12.12
CA ALA A 138 9.17 -13.11 13.53
C ALA A 138 8.37 -11.85 13.90
N TRP A 139 8.72 -10.69 13.31
CA TRP A 139 8.00 -9.45 13.48
C TRP A 139 6.57 -9.52 12.90
N ILE A 140 6.38 -10.13 11.74
CA ILE A 140 5.03 -10.33 11.17
C ILE A 140 4.15 -11.09 12.15
N ASP A 141 4.60 -12.27 12.60
CA ASP A 141 3.83 -13.12 13.51
C ASP A 141 3.53 -12.42 14.85
N GLN A 142 4.53 -11.76 15.44
CA GLN A 142 4.38 -11.04 16.70
C GLN A 142 3.43 -9.85 16.58
N THR A 143 3.52 -9.09 15.48
CA THR A 143 2.70 -7.90 15.28
C THR A 143 1.25 -8.28 14.95
N ALA A 144 1.02 -9.30 14.14
CA ALA A 144 -0.32 -9.82 13.87
C ALA A 144 -0.99 -10.33 15.15
N ALA A 145 -0.29 -11.16 15.93
CA ALA A 145 -0.78 -11.64 17.23
C ALA A 145 -1.07 -10.48 18.21
N PHE A 146 -0.22 -9.46 18.22
CA PHE A 146 -0.43 -8.27 19.04
C PHE A 146 -1.70 -7.52 18.65
N ILE A 147 -1.93 -7.28 17.35
CA ILE A 147 -3.15 -6.63 16.86
C ILE A 147 -4.38 -7.46 17.23
N LYS A 148 -4.37 -8.78 16.97
CA LYS A 148 -5.46 -9.68 17.35
C LYS A 148 -5.75 -9.72 18.84
N SER A 149 -4.75 -9.46 19.69
CA SER A 149 -4.94 -9.34 21.14
C SER A 149 -5.69 -8.07 21.56
N LEU A 150 -5.62 -7.01 20.74
CA LEU A 150 -6.33 -5.74 20.95
C LEU A 150 -7.70 -5.73 20.29
N ASP A 151 -7.78 -6.36 19.13
CA ASP A 151 -8.95 -6.40 18.26
C ASP A 151 -9.08 -7.77 17.58
N PRO A 152 -9.85 -8.68 18.16
CA PRO A 152 -10.08 -10.00 17.58
C PRO A 152 -11.12 -10.01 16.44
N LYS A 153 -11.79 -8.88 16.16
CA LYS A 153 -12.92 -8.80 15.22
C LYS A 153 -12.49 -8.49 13.80
N HIS A 154 -11.66 -7.46 13.64
CA HIS A 154 -11.23 -7.03 12.31
C HIS A 154 -10.17 -7.97 11.72
N LEU A 155 -10.12 -8.02 10.40
CA LEU A 155 -9.12 -8.80 9.67
C LEU A 155 -7.73 -8.18 9.87
N VAL A 156 -6.70 -8.99 9.69
CA VAL A 156 -5.31 -8.57 9.72
C VAL A 156 -4.59 -9.09 8.49
N THR A 157 -3.82 -8.23 7.83
CA THR A 157 -2.99 -8.60 6.69
C THR A 157 -1.60 -7.98 6.77
N THR A 158 -0.69 -8.46 5.94
CA THR A 158 0.72 -8.05 5.96
C THR A 158 0.99 -6.74 5.24
N GLY A 159 0.26 -6.43 4.15
CA GLY A 159 0.57 -5.37 3.19
C GLY A 159 1.75 -5.70 2.28
N ALA A 160 1.99 -7.00 2.06
CA ALA A 160 3.08 -7.46 1.22
C ALA A 160 2.82 -7.19 -0.26
N GLU A 161 3.85 -6.76 -0.97
CA GLU A 161 3.81 -6.60 -2.43
C GLU A 161 3.89 -7.94 -3.20
N GLY A 162 4.10 -9.06 -2.50
CA GLY A 162 4.27 -10.37 -3.11
C GLY A 162 5.68 -10.61 -3.66
N TYR A 163 5.79 -11.44 -4.70
CA TYR A 163 7.07 -11.70 -5.35
C TYR A 163 7.42 -10.58 -6.33
N THR A 164 8.22 -9.65 -5.88
CA THR A 164 8.82 -8.63 -6.75
C THR A 164 9.73 -9.28 -7.80
N PRO A 165 10.20 -8.57 -8.84
CA PRO A 165 11.16 -9.10 -9.79
C PRO A 165 12.46 -9.64 -9.18
N SER A 166 12.79 -9.22 -7.95
CA SER A 166 13.98 -9.66 -7.21
C SER A 166 13.63 -10.08 -5.78
N PRO A 167 12.83 -11.14 -5.59
CA PRO A 167 12.30 -11.52 -4.28
C PRO A 167 13.39 -11.91 -3.28
N GLU A 168 14.49 -12.52 -3.72
CA GLU A 168 15.60 -12.91 -2.86
C GLU A 168 16.31 -11.67 -2.28
N SER A 169 16.52 -10.65 -3.10
CA SER A 169 17.15 -9.41 -2.63
C SER A 169 16.19 -8.54 -1.81
N ALA A 170 14.90 -8.70 -1.97
CA ALA A 170 13.89 -8.07 -1.13
C ALA A 170 13.66 -8.84 0.18
N GLY A 171 14.11 -10.09 0.28
CA GLY A 171 13.87 -10.95 1.44
C GLY A 171 12.39 -11.26 1.62
N THR A 172 11.61 -11.33 0.51
CA THR A 172 10.19 -11.65 0.51
C THR A 172 9.97 -13.12 0.16
N ASP A 173 9.23 -13.82 1.02
CA ASP A 173 8.66 -15.15 0.76
C ASP A 173 7.17 -15.05 0.99
N PHE A 174 6.40 -15.03 -0.09
CA PHE A 174 4.97 -14.78 -0.07
C PHE A 174 4.22 -15.77 0.84
N LYS A 175 4.51 -17.05 0.73
CA LYS A 175 3.83 -18.07 1.55
C LYS A 175 4.21 -17.93 3.03
N ARG A 176 5.48 -17.74 3.33
CA ARG A 176 5.94 -17.59 4.71
C ARG A 176 5.39 -16.33 5.39
N MET A 177 5.33 -15.22 4.65
CA MET A 177 4.77 -13.96 5.15
C MET A 177 3.29 -14.08 5.54
N HIS A 178 2.55 -14.94 4.86
CA HIS A 178 1.11 -15.07 5.07
C HIS A 178 0.69 -16.35 5.80
N ALA A 179 1.62 -17.25 6.17
CA ALA A 179 1.29 -18.53 6.81
C ALA A 179 0.79 -18.39 8.26
N GLY A 180 1.13 -17.28 8.95
CA GLY A 180 0.75 -17.06 10.34
C GLY A 180 -0.75 -17.16 10.59
N LYS A 181 -1.16 -17.77 11.71
CA LYS A 181 -2.59 -17.99 12.05
C LYS A 181 -3.38 -16.71 12.26
N ASP A 182 -2.69 -15.62 12.59
CA ASP A 182 -3.27 -14.30 12.87
C ASP A 182 -3.27 -13.37 11.65
N ILE A 183 -2.83 -13.87 10.48
CA ILE A 183 -3.00 -13.23 9.17
C ILE A 183 -4.22 -13.84 8.48
N ASP A 184 -5.20 -13.03 8.14
CA ASP A 184 -6.50 -13.49 7.63
C ASP A 184 -6.55 -13.64 6.11
N TYR A 185 -5.83 -12.79 5.37
CA TYR A 185 -5.78 -12.84 3.90
C TYR A 185 -4.39 -12.44 3.38
N THR A 186 -4.16 -12.78 2.13
CA THR A 186 -2.88 -12.53 1.45
C THR A 186 -2.98 -11.33 0.53
N THR A 187 -1.88 -10.61 0.36
CA THR A 187 -1.80 -9.39 -0.43
C THR A 187 -0.68 -9.44 -1.46
N ALA A 188 -0.85 -8.74 -2.58
CA ALA A 188 0.21 -8.48 -3.55
C ALA A 188 -0.04 -7.15 -4.25
N HIS A 189 1.04 -6.55 -4.78
CA HIS A 189 1.04 -5.34 -5.60
C HIS A 189 1.63 -5.65 -6.97
N ILE A 190 1.23 -4.94 -8.02
CA ILE A 190 1.81 -5.11 -9.36
C ILE A 190 2.17 -3.75 -9.96
N TRP A 191 3.46 -3.53 -10.13
CA TRP A 191 4.01 -2.28 -10.63
C TRP A 191 4.79 -2.50 -11.94
N ILE A 192 4.07 -2.86 -13.03
CA ILE A 192 4.68 -3.23 -14.31
C ILE A 192 5.61 -2.15 -14.87
N GLN A 193 5.32 -0.88 -14.61
CA GLN A 193 6.14 0.25 -15.05
C GLN A 193 7.38 0.42 -14.17
N ASN A 194 7.25 0.40 -12.83
CA ASN A 194 8.37 0.51 -11.89
C ASN A 194 9.34 -0.67 -12.03
N TRP A 195 8.82 -1.85 -12.37
CA TRP A 195 9.63 -3.05 -12.59
C TRP A 195 10.26 -3.14 -13.98
N GLY A 196 10.06 -2.12 -14.83
CA GLY A 196 10.61 -2.06 -16.18
C GLY A 196 10.01 -3.08 -17.16
N TRP A 197 8.85 -3.67 -16.83
CA TRP A 197 8.13 -4.55 -17.76
C TRP A 197 7.40 -3.77 -18.83
N TYR A 198 6.95 -2.55 -18.51
CA TYR A 198 6.19 -1.66 -19.38
C TYR A 198 6.87 -0.29 -19.50
N ASP A 199 6.91 0.23 -20.72
CA ASP A 199 7.37 1.60 -21.03
C ASP A 199 6.24 2.36 -21.72
N PRO A 200 5.66 3.40 -21.10
CA PRO A 200 4.54 4.15 -21.67
C PRO A 200 4.86 4.87 -22.99
N GLN A 201 6.15 5.14 -23.25
CA GLN A 201 6.60 5.72 -24.53
C GLN A 201 6.76 4.67 -25.64
N ARG A 202 6.79 3.39 -25.27
CA ARG A 202 6.94 2.25 -26.17
C ARG A 202 5.82 1.23 -26.00
N HIS A 203 4.59 1.70 -25.81
CA HIS A 203 3.42 0.87 -25.53
C HIS A 203 3.32 -0.33 -26.47
N ASP A 204 3.34 -0.11 -27.79
CA ASP A 204 3.12 -1.16 -28.80
C ASP A 204 4.12 -2.32 -28.72
N SER A 205 5.34 -2.05 -28.23
CA SER A 205 6.41 -3.06 -28.13
C SER A 205 6.54 -3.68 -26.74
N THR A 206 5.97 -3.08 -25.70
CA THR A 206 6.20 -3.54 -24.32
C THR A 206 4.92 -4.05 -23.62
N TYR A 207 3.75 -3.63 -24.07
CA TYR A 207 2.50 -3.92 -23.36
C TYR A 207 2.13 -5.40 -23.34
N ALA A 208 2.22 -6.10 -24.48
CA ALA A 208 1.79 -7.49 -24.55
C ALA A 208 2.60 -8.42 -23.62
N ASP A 209 3.92 -8.19 -23.52
CA ASP A 209 4.78 -8.94 -22.59
C ASP A 209 4.50 -8.58 -21.13
N ALA A 210 4.28 -7.29 -20.85
CA ALA A 210 3.94 -6.82 -19.52
C ALA A 210 2.59 -7.38 -19.03
N GLU A 211 1.58 -7.43 -19.90
CA GLU A 211 0.26 -8.03 -19.60
C GLU A 211 0.39 -9.54 -19.32
N ALA A 212 1.15 -10.26 -20.13
CA ALA A 212 1.37 -11.69 -19.91
C ALA A 212 2.07 -11.94 -18.55
N LYS A 213 3.07 -11.15 -18.19
CA LYS A 213 3.75 -11.21 -16.88
C LYS A 213 2.80 -10.88 -15.74
N MET A 214 1.95 -9.86 -15.89
CA MET A 214 0.93 -9.48 -14.90
C MET A 214 -0.05 -10.64 -14.66
N ILE A 215 -0.57 -11.26 -15.72
CA ILE A 215 -1.50 -12.40 -15.59
C ILE A 215 -0.80 -13.58 -14.89
N ALA A 216 0.44 -13.89 -15.24
CA ALA A 216 1.20 -14.95 -14.60
C ALA A 216 1.43 -14.66 -13.11
N TYR A 217 1.72 -13.39 -12.76
CA TYR A 217 1.88 -12.92 -11.39
C TYR A 217 0.60 -13.10 -10.57
N LEU A 218 -0.55 -12.65 -11.08
CA LEU A 218 -1.85 -12.83 -10.43
C LEU A 218 -2.15 -14.30 -10.16
N ASN A 219 -2.02 -15.16 -11.19
CA ASN A 219 -2.32 -16.58 -11.08
C ASN A 219 -1.41 -17.28 -10.06
N ARG A 220 -0.13 -16.92 -10.01
CA ARG A 220 0.81 -17.48 -9.04
C ARG A 220 0.39 -17.15 -7.61
N HIS A 221 0.13 -15.87 -7.30
CA HIS A 221 -0.24 -15.45 -5.95
C HIS A 221 -1.58 -16.03 -5.52
N ALA A 222 -2.57 -16.06 -6.40
CA ALA A 222 -3.85 -16.70 -6.12
C ALA A 222 -3.71 -18.22 -5.83
N ALA A 223 -2.88 -18.93 -6.60
CA ALA A 223 -2.62 -20.35 -6.36
C ALA A 223 -1.95 -20.59 -5.00
N GLU A 224 -0.93 -19.81 -4.66
CA GLU A 224 -0.23 -19.93 -3.37
C GLU A 224 -1.11 -19.52 -2.19
N SER A 225 -2.00 -18.53 -2.37
CA SER A 225 -3.01 -18.16 -1.37
C SER A 225 -3.99 -19.30 -1.10
N LYS A 226 -4.42 -19.98 -2.16
CA LYS A 226 -5.28 -21.15 -2.07
C LYS A 226 -4.60 -22.31 -1.32
N GLU A 227 -3.30 -22.53 -1.54
CA GLU A 227 -2.52 -23.51 -0.77
C GLU A 227 -2.46 -23.17 0.72
N LEU A 228 -2.45 -21.88 1.08
CA LEU A 228 -2.51 -21.40 2.46
C LEU A 228 -3.94 -21.44 3.03
N GLY A 229 -4.97 -21.68 2.21
CA GLY A 229 -6.37 -21.64 2.61
C GLY A 229 -6.84 -20.21 2.94
N LYS A 230 -6.24 -19.18 2.35
CA LYS A 230 -6.55 -17.77 2.60
C LYS A 230 -7.02 -17.05 1.35
N PRO A 231 -7.94 -16.06 1.48
CA PRO A 231 -8.31 -15.20 0.36
C PRO A 231 -7.12 -14.40 -0.18
N PHE A 232 -7.10 -14.14 -1.48
CA PHE A 232 -6.13 -13.28 -2.14
C PHE A 232 -6.73 -11.92 -2.47
N VAL A 233 -6.02 -10.84 -2.19
CA VAL A 233 -6.35 -9.47 -2.58
C VAL A 233 -5.18 -8.86 -3.33
N LEU A 234 -5.43 -8.33 -4.54
CA LEU A 234 -4.49 -7.43 -5.20
C LEU A 234 -4.69 -6.03 -4.63
N GLU A 235 -3.76 -5.56 -3.78
CA GLU A 235 -3.97 -4.29 -3.05
C GLU A 235 -3.54 -3.06 -3.82
N GLU A 236 -2.56 -3.19 -4.72
CA GLU A 236 -2.11 -2.06 -5.53
C GLU A 236 -1.78 -2.48 -6.96
N PHE A 237 -2.17 -1.65 -7.90
CA PHE A 237 -1.69 -1.63 -9.27
C PHE A 237 -1.95 -0.27 -9.90
N GLY A 238 -1.17 0.10 -10.88
CA GLY A 238 -1.35 1.34 -11.62
C GLY A 238 -0.37 1.47 -12.77
N ILE A 239 -0.69 2.34 -13.71
CA ILE A 239 0.25 2.88 -14.71
C ILE A 239 -0.10 4.34 -14.99
N MET A 240 0.86 5.09 -15.52
CA MET A 240 0.62 6.48 -15.90
C MET A 240 -0.29 6.60 -17.13
N LYS A 241 -0.69 7.82 -17.43
CA LYS A 241 -1.42 8.19 -18.65
C LYS A 241 -0.59 7.94 -19.90
N ASP A 242 -1.25 7.99 -21.06
CA ASP A 242 -0.63 7.71 -22.35
C ASP A 242 0.65 8.51 -22.58
N ASN A 243 1.63 7.87 -23.21
CA ASN A 243 2.95 8.45 -23.53
C ASN A 243 3.74 8.98 -22.31
N GLY A 244 3.45 8.50 -21.11
CA GLY A 244 4.13 8.98 -19.91
C GLY A 244 3.81 10.43 -19.56
N ASN A 245 2.61 10.89 -19.86
CA ASN A 245 2.21 12.27 -19.67
C ASN A 245 1.61 12.48 -18.28
N PHE A 246 2.08 13.49 -17.55
CA PHE A 246 1.61 13.85 -16.21
C PHE A 246 0.40 14.80 -16.21
N GLU A 247 0.05 15.39 -17.36
CA GLU A 247 -1.04 16.36 -17.43
C GLU A 247 -2.39 15.71 -17.08
N PRO A 248 -3.19 16.32 -16.20
CA PRO A 248 -4.52 15.79 -15.85
C PRO A 248 -5.43 15.57 -17.04
N THR A 249 -5.24 16.34 -18.12
CA THR A 249 -6.00 16.29 -19.37
C THR A 249 -5.46 15.30 -20.40
N ALA A 250 -4.33 14.63 -20.12
CA ALA A 250 -3.78 13.61 -21.04
C ALA A 250 -4.75 12.43 -21.19
N THR A 251 -4.67 11.73 -22.32
CA THR A 251 -5.52 10.57 -22.61
C THR A 251 -5.20 9.37 -21.75
N ASN A 252 -6.18 8.49 -21.56
CA ASN A 252 -6.12 7.32 -20.69
C ASN A 252 -6.20 6.00 -21.46
N LYS A 253 -6.09 5.99 -22.79
CA LYS A 253 -6.37 4.80 -23.60
C LYS A 253 -5.57 3.57 -23.14
N ASN A 254 -4.26 3.70 -22.93
CA ASN A 254 -3.40 2.61 -22.52
C ASN A 254 -3.60 2.25 -21.05
N ARG A 255 -3.87 3.24 -20.18
CA ARG A 255 -4.27 3.02 -18.80
C ARG A 255 -5.56 2.20 -18.74
N ASP A 256 -6.57 2.57 -19.51
CA ASP A 256 -7.86 1.90 -19.54
C ASP A 256 -7.75 0.45 -20.02
N LEU A 257 -6.88 0.16 -21.01
CA LEU A 257 -6.56 -1.20 -21.42
C LEU A 257 -5.97 -2.02 -20.27
N TYR A 258 -4.97 -1.48 -19.59
CA TYR A 258 -4.31 -2.17 -18.47
C TYR A 258 -5.25 -2.37 -17.29
N TYR A 259 -6.02 -1.35 -16.90
CA TYR A 259 -7.02 -1.46 -15.84
C TYR A 259 -8.06 -2.54 -16.16
N SER A 260 -8.55 -2.57 -17.41
CA SER A 260 -9.47 -3.61 -17.85
C SER A 260 -8.85 -5.01 -17.76
N ALA A 261 -7.59 -5.18 -18.16
CA ALA A 261 -6.89 -6.45 -18.11
C ALA A 261 -6.67 -6.94 -16.68
N VAL A 262 -6.26 -6.06 -15.75
CA VAL A 262 -6.09 -6.40 -14.33
C VAL A 262 -7.43 -6.78 -13.70
N PHE A 263 -8.45 -5.94 -13.84
CA PHE A 263 -9.78 -6.21 -13.28
C PHE A 263 -10.39 -7.50 -13.85
N GLU A 264 -10.25 -7.77 -15.15
CA GLU A 264 -10.72 -9.00 -15.77
C GLU A 264 -9.96 -10.22 -15.24
N GLY A 265 -8.65 -10.11 -15.05
CA GLY A 265 -7.83 -11.15 -14.44
C GLY A 265 -8.31 -11.48 -13.02
N VAL A 266 -8.49 -10.46 -12.19
CA VAL A 266 -8.99 -10.64 -10.82
C VAL A 266 -10.44 -11.17 -10.81
N LEU A 267 -11.34 -10.66 -11.66
CA LEU A 267 -12.72 -11.15 -11.76
C LEU A 267 -12.77 -12.65 -12.03
N LYS A 268 -11.94 -13.15 -12.96
CA LYS A 268 -11.83 -14.60 -13.23
C LYS A 268 -11.39 -15.40 -12.02
N LEU A 269 -10.49 -14.87 -11.20
CA LEU A 269 -10.06 -15.50 -9.95
C LEU A 269 -11.16 -15.45 -8.88
N VAL A 270 -11.88 -14.34 -8.75
CA VAL A 270 -13.04 -14.23 -7.85
C VAL A 270 -14.12 -15.23 -8.20
N GLN A 271 -14.45 -15.39 -9.48
CA GLN A 271 -15.42 -16.38 -9.97
C GLN A 271 -15.03 -17.82 -9.66
N LYS A 272 -13.73 -18.10 -9.51
CA LYS A 272 -13.21 -19.41 -9.09
C LYS A 272 -13.09 -19.54 -7.57
N GLY A 273 -13.35 -18.51 -6.79
CA GLY A 273 -13.11 -18.45 -5.35
C GLY A 273 -11.64 -18.42 -4.97
N GLU A 274 -10.78 -17.89 -5.84
CA GLU A 274 -9.32 -17.82 -5.68
C GLU A 274 -8.82 -16.41 -5.37
N ALA A 275 -9.67 -15.39 -5.50
CA ALA A 275 -9.41 -14.02 -5.06
C ALA A 275 -10.65 -13.40 -4.43
N SER A 276 -10.48 -12.33 -3.64
CA SER A 276 -11.57 -11.66 -2.91
C SER A 276 -11.62 -10.15 -3.11
N GLY A 277 -10.62 -9.54 -3.74
CA GLY A 277 -10.63 -8.10 -3.94
C GLY A 277 -9.50 -7.57 -4.79
N VAL A 278 -9.66 -6.32 -5.19
CA VAL A 278 -8.65 -5.56 -5.94
C VAL A 278 -8.80 -4.08 -5.67
N ASN A 279 -7.68 -3.40 -5.40
CA ASN A 279 -7.59 -1.95 -5.30
C ASN A 279 -6.60 -1.42 -6.33
N PHE A 280 -6.79 -0.19 -6.78
CA PHE A 280 -5.86 0.49 -7.68
C PHE A 280 -5.15 1.63 -6.95
N TRP A 281 -3.96 1.94 -7.36
CA TRP A 281 -3.20 3.11 -6.95
C TRP A 281 -3.16 4.13 -8.10
N ALA A 282 -3.56 5.41 -7.89
CA ALA A 282 -4.20 5.88 -6.69
C ALA A 282 -5.33 6.84 -7.03
N TRP A 283 -6.28 6.99 -6.14
CA TRP A 283 -7.38 7.95 -6.29
C TRP A 283 -6.87 9.39 -6.06
N GLY A 284 -6.78 10.19 -7.13
CA GLY A 284 -6.43 11.61 -7.08
C GLY A 284 -7.65 12.53 -6.92
N GLY A 285 -8.83 12.06 -7.31
CA GLY A 285 -10.08 12.82 -7.19
C GLY A 285 -10.02 14.19 -7.84
N GLU A 286 -10.46 15.22 -7.10
CA GLU A 286 -10.38 16.62 -7.51
C GLU A 286 -9.00 17.26 -7.27
N GLY A 287 -8.14 16.57 -6.51
CA GLY A 287 -6.78 17.04 -6.23
C GLY A 287 -5.93 17.18 -7.49
N ARG A 288 -5.03 18.16 -7.48
CA ARG A 288 -4.09 18.38 -8.59
C ARG A 288 -2.73 18.74 -8.02
N PRO A 289 -1.64 18.20 -8.59
CA PRO A 289 -0.31 18.65 -8.24
C PRO A 289 -0.14 20.11 -8.63
N ARG A 290 0.65 20.83 -7.86
CA ARG A 290 0.96 22.26 -8.15
C ARG A 290 1.56 22.42 -9.54
N ILE A 291 2.46 21.51 -9.90
CA ILE A 291 3.03 21.37 -11.25
C ILE A 291 3.07 19.88 -11.55
N PRO A 292 2.35 19.39 -12.57
CA PRO A 292 2.36 17.97 -12.96
C PRO A 292 3.78 17.45 -13.22
N GLY A 293 4.10 16.26 -12.72
CA GLY A 293 5.39 15.64 -12.93
C GLY A 293 6.54 16.17 -12.07
N THR A 294 6.29 17.12 -11.15
CA THR A 294 7.31 17.55 -10.18
C THR A 294 7.15 16.85 -8.84
N MET A 295 8.24 16.82 -8.05
CA MET A 295 8.21 16.28 -6.70
C MET A 295 7.32 17.12 -5.78
N TRP A 296 6.76 16.48 -4.75
CA TRP A 296 6.03 17.17 -3.69
C TRP A 296 6.95 18.08 -2.88
N HIS A 297 6.45 19.24 -2.52
CA HIS A 297 7.13 20.19 -1.63
C HIS A 297 6.25 20.49 -0.42
N LYS A 298 6.88 20.76 0.71
CA LYS A 298 6.17 21.17 1.94
C LYS A 298 5.24 22.35 1.65
N GLY A 299 3.95 22.16 1.92
CA GLY A 299 2.91 23.16 1.66
C GLY A 299 2.10 22.90 0.40
N ASP A 300 2.47 21.94 -0.43
CA ASP A 300 1.62 21.48 -1.52
C ASP A 300 0.37 20.78 -0.94
N SER A 301 -0.80 21.15 -1.45
CA SER A 301 -2.10 20.64 -0.96
C SER A 301 -2.46 19.25 -1.50
N PHE A 302 -1.72 18.74 -2.48
CA PHE A 302 -1.96 17.45 -3.12
C PHE A 302 -0.74 16.55 -3.01
N THR A 303 -0.99 15.31 -2.60
CA THR A 303 -0.01 14.23 -2.62
C THR A 303 -0.72 13.00 -3.17
N GLY A 304 -0.48 12.68 -4.44
CA GLY A 304 -1.10 11.53 -5.12
C GLY A 304 -0.11 10.37 -5.30
N ASP A 305 1.16 10.69 -5.25
CA ASP A 305 2.28 9.74 -5.35
C ASP A 305 3.28 10.03 -4.23
N PRO A 306 4.19 9.10 -3.88
CA PRO A 306 5.23 9.35 -2.88
C PRO A 306 5.96 10.68 -3.09
N PRO A 307 6.32 11.44 -2.03
CA PRO A 307 6.86 12.80 -2.17
C PRO A 307 8.14 12.92 -3.00
N HIS A 308 8.91 11.84 -3.09
CA HIS A 308 10.15 11.75 -3.88
C HIS A 308 9.93 11.23 -5.29
N GLU A 309 8.68 11.04 -5.69
CA GLU A 309 8.26 10.65 -7.03
C GLU A 309 7.51 11.81 -7.71
N PRO A 310 7.45 11.83 -9.05
CA PRO A 310 6.72 12.85 -9.78
C PRO A 310 5.23 12.80 -9.47
N GLN A 311 4.66 13.89 -8.97
CA GLN A 311 3.25 13.96 -8.59
C GLN A 311 2.32 13.90 -9.81
N GLY A 312 1.27 13.09 -9.71
CA GLY A 312 0.36 12.77 -10.79
C GLY A 312 0.79 11.57 -11.64
N TRP A 313 1.79 10.81 -11.18
CA TRP A 313 2.33 9.66 -11.92
C TRP A 313 1.25 8.60 -12.15
N TYR A 314 0.59 8.16 -11.08
CA TYR A 314 -0.44 7.12 -11.14
C TYR A 314 -1.84 7.62 -10.81
N SER A 315 -2.00 8.91 -10.55
CA SER A 315 -3.27 9.48 -10.10
C SER A 315 -4.41 9.27 -11.11
N VAL A 316 -5.52 8.75 -10.61
CA VAL A 316 -6.81 8.72 -11.32
C VAL A 316 -7.61 9.92 -10.85
N TYR A 317 -7.81 10.89 -11.75
CA TYR A 317 -8.51 12.13 -11.42
C TYR A 317 -10.02 12.01 -11.66
N ASN A 318 -10.79 12.86 -11.00
CA ASN A 318 -12.25 12.96 -11.21
C ASN A 318 -12.67 13.21 -12.66
N THR A 319 -11.76 13.68 -13.51
CA THR A 319 -11.96 13.92 -14.94
C THR A 319 -11.69 12.69 -15.82
N ASP A 320 -11.12 11.62 -15.27
CA ASP A 320 -10.76 10.40 -16.01
C ASP A 320 -11.98 9.47 -16.20
N SER A 321 -13.01 9.98 -16.89
CA SER A 321 -14.35 9.36 -16.98
C SER A 321 -14.33 7.93 -17.54
N THR A 322 -13.45 7.63 -18.50
CA THR A 322 -13.31 6.30 -19.09
C THR A 322 -12.73 5.30 -18.08
N THR A 323 -11.69 5.69 -17.34
CA THR A 323 -11.13 4.88 -16.26
C THR A 323 -12.16 4.65 -15.15
N HIS A 324 -12.94 5.68 -14.76
CA HIS A 324 -14.04 5.54 -13.78
C HIS A 324 -15.09 4.53 -14.23
N ALA A 325 -15.49 4.57 -15.50
CA ALA A 325 -16.47 3.64 -16.04
C ALA A 325 -15.98 2.18 -15.95
N ILE A 326 -14.68 1.94 -16.20
CA ILE A 326 -14.05 0.63 -16.05
C ILE A 326 -14.07 0.20 -14.58
N ILE A 327 -13.59 1.04 -13.66
CA ILE A 327 -13.57 0.74 -12.22
C ILE A 327 -14.98 0.40 -11.72
N ALA A 328 -15.97 1.24 -12.01
CA ALA A 328 -17.35 1.03 -11.57
C ALA A 328 -17.97 -0.23 -12.17
N GLY A 329 -17.73 -0.50 -13.47
CA GLY A 329 -18.24 -1.67 -14.16
C GLY A 329 -17.69 -2.99 -13.59
N TYR A 330 -16.39 -3.04 -13.26
CA TYR A 330 -15.80 -4.23 -12.65
C TYR A 330 -16.13 -4.36 -11.17
N ALA A 331 -16.21 -3.27 -10.42
CA ALA A 331 -16.65 -3.29 -9.04
C ALA A 331 -18.06 -3.90 -8.90
N ALA A 332 -19.01 -3.51 -9.78
CA ALA A 332 -20.34 -4.11 -9.81
C ALA A 332 -20.30 -5.62 -10.10
N LYS A 333 -19.51 -6.05 -11.09
CA LYS A 333 -19.36 -7.49 -11.43
C LYS A 333 -18.75 -8.31 -10.29
N ILE A 334 -17.73 -7.77 -9.62
CA ILE A 334 -17.07 -8.45 -8.48
C ILE A 334 -18.01 -8.57 -7.29
N GLN A 335 -18.86 -7.56 -7.07
CA GLN A 335 -19.88 -7.58 -6.01
C GLN A 335 -21.13 -8.42 -6.37
N GLY A 336 -21.20 -8.99 -7.57
CA GLY A 336 -22.36 -9.78 -8.03
C GLY A 336 -23.60 -8.93 -8.30
N LYS A 337 -23.42 -7.66 -8.66
CA LYS A 337 -24.48 -6.69 -8.97
C LYS A 337 -24.62 -6.47 -10.48
#